data_ad6bf5c89ce8f3618c171a024a3aae50
#
_entry.id   ad6bf5c89ce8f3618c171a024a3aae50
#
_cell.length_a   1.000
_cell.length_b   1.000
_cell.length_c   1.000
_cell.angle_alpha   90.00
_cell.angle_beta   90.00
_cell.angle_gamma   90.00
#
_symmetry.space_group_name_H-M   'P 1'
#
loop_
_entity.id
_entity.type
_entity.pdbx_description
1 polymer ?
#
loop_
_entity_poly.entity_id
_entity_poly.type
_entity_poly.pdbx_seq_one_letter_code
_entity_poly.pdbx_strand_id
1 'polypeptide(L)'
;RSIALTLPGLDAQDPQRATRTLDDQAAAIEHALRRESEAGRRCLVVAHSGANAPVSLVLDRHPELVDQVVWVDSGPATAAPVTAGDATVDRAEVPLPPFETLAEQASLEGLDPAMLDRFRSRAVPEPGLVANQPVFLDNDQRFAVPTTLICCSIPSEQLLQLVKAGHPMFAEVAQLQQVTLFELPTGHWPMWSRPNDLAELLITIATHP
;
A
#
# COMPACT_ATOMS: atom_id res chain seq x y z
N ARG A 1 10.74 -0.50 -17.24
CA ARG A 1 10.74 -1.85 -16.65
C ARG A 1 9.90 -1.81 -15.36
N SER A 2 9.06 -2.82 -15.15
CA SER A 2 8.31 -3.01 -13.89
C SER A 2 8.77 -4.30 -13.20
N ILE A 3 8.73 -4.30 -11.86
CA ILE A 3 9.04 -5.44 -11.01
C ILE A 3 7.88 -5.58 -10.03
N ALA A 4 7.17 -6.70 -10.08
CA ALA A 4 6.15 -7.03 -9.09
C ALA A 4 6.81 -7.86 -7.97
N LEU A 5 6.66 -7.40 -6.74
CA LEU A 5 7.17 -8.10 -5.57
C LEU A 5 6.05 -8.94 -4.92
N THR A 6 6.32 -10.20 -4.63
CA THR A 6 5.54 -10.95 -3.65
C THR A 6 6.21 -10.71 -2.30
N LEU A 7 5.52 -9.98 -1.42
CA LEU A 7 6.08 -9.65 -0.11
C LEU A 7 6.16 -10.90 0.77
N PRO A 8 7.18 -11.00 1.65
CA PRO A 8 7.29 -12.07 2.64
C PRO A 8 5.99 -12.28 3.42
N GLY A 9 5.60 -13.53 3.56
CA GLY A 9 4.32 -13.91 4.18
C GLY A 9 3.14 -14.04 3.21
N LEU A 10 3.24 -13.51 1.99
CA LEU A 10 2.18 -13.54 0.97
C LEU A 10 2.44 -14.55 -0.15
N ASP A 11 3.50 -15.35 -0.04
CA ASP A 11 3.72 -16.50 -0.91
C ASP A 11 3.10 -17.75 -0.26
N ALA A 12 2.07 -18.33 -0.89
CA ALA A 12 1.42 -19.54 -0.41
C ALA A 12 2.36 -20.75 -0.32
N GLN A 13 3.50 -20.73 -1.02
CA GLN A 13 4.48 -21.81 -1.03
C GLN A 13 5.60 -21.62 0.02
N ASP A 14 5.69 -20.45 0.67
CA ASP A 14 6.65 -20.25 1.76
C ASP A 14 6.19 -20.99 3.02
N PRO A 15 6.89 -22.06 3.46
CA PRO A 15 6.50 -22.80 4.66
C PRO A 15 6.63 -21.98 5.96
N GLN A 16 7.36 -20.86 5.92
CA GLN A 16 7.57 -19.96 7.04
C GLN A 16 6.69 -18.72 6.98
N ARG A 17 5.75 -18.63 6.02
CA ARG A 17 4.99 -17.41 5.75
C ARG A 17 4.30 -16.84 7.00
N ALA A 18 3.74 -17.68 7.87
CA ALA A 18 3.02 -17.26 9.08
C ALA A 18 3.91 -16.58 10.13
N THR A 19 5.24 -16.73 10.02
CA THR A 19 6.22 -16.12 10.94
C THR A 19 6.88 -14.86 10.38
N ARG A 20 6.53 -14.47 9.15
CA ARG A 20 7.05 -13.27 8.52
C ARG A 20 6.55 -12.03 9.23
N THR A 21 7.41 -11.03 9.29
CA THR A 21 7.16 -9.76 9.97
C THR A 21 7.03 -8.62 8.96
N LEU A 22 6.57 -7.48 9.44
CA LEU A 22 6.55 -6.25 8.66
C LEU A 22 7.97 -5.81 8.26
N ASP A 23 8.96 -6.04 9.14
CA ASP A 23 10.37 -5.78 8.85
C ASP A 23 10.92 -6.66 7.73
N ASP A 24 10.49 -7.93 7.64
CA ASP A 24 10.85 -8.80 6.50
C ASP A 24 10.31 -8.25 5.18
N GLN A 25 9.09 -7.72 5.19
CA GLN A 25 8.49 -7.09 4.00
C GLN A 25 9.23 -5.82 3.61
N ALA A 26 9.54 -4.95 4.57
CA ALA A 26 10.31 -3.73 4.32
C ALA A 26 11.71 -4.06 3.78
N ALA A 27 12.40 -5.03 4.36
CA ALA A 27 13.72 -5.48 3.91
C ALA A 27 13.70 -6.04 2.48
N ALA A 28 12.63 -6.75 2.09
CA ALA A 28 12.49 -7.27 0.72
C ALA A 28 12.32 -6.12 -0.31
N ILE A 29 11.57 -5.09 0.05
CA ILE A 29 11.40 -3.89 -0.78
C ILE A 29 12.73 -3.14 -0.87
N GLU A 30 13.39 -2.89 0.26
CA GLU A 30 14.70 -2.23 0.32
C GLU A 30 15.74 -2.93 -0.56
N HIS A 31 15.83 -4.26 -0.45
CA HIS A 31 16.75 -5.06 -1.26
C HIS A 31 16.49 -4.86 -2.77
N ALA A 32 15.23 -4.85 -3.19
CA ALA A 32 14.88 -4.61 -4.59
C ALA A 32 15.29 -3.20 -5.04
N LEU A 33 15.04 -2.17 -4.22
CA LEU A 33 15.39 -0.78 -4.51
C LEU A 33 16.90 -0.59 -4.60
N ARG A 34 17.68 -1.10 -3.65
CA ARG A 34 19.14 -1.01 -3.66
C ARG A 34 19.73 -1.61 -4.94
N ARG A 35 19.26 -2.77 -5.35
CA ARG A 35 19.72 -3.42 -6.59
C ARG A 35 19.42 -2.59 -7.83
N GLU A 36 18.28 -1.91 -7.90
CA GLU A 36 17.93 -1.06 -9.03
C GLU A 36 18.72 0.26 -8.99
N SER A 37 18.90 0.85 -7.80
CA SER A 37 19.71 2.06 -7.60
C SER A 37 21.19 1.84 -7.92
N GLU A 38 21.78 0.73 -7.47
CA GLU A 38 23.17 0.34 -7.81
C GLU A 38 23.38 0.16 -9.32
N ALA A 39 22.32 -0.19 -10.04
CA ALA A 39 22.33 -0.25 -11.50
C ALA A 39 22.07 1.11 -12.19
N GLY A 40 22.05 2.21 -11.42
CA GLY A 40 21.85 3.57 -11.90
C GLY A 40 20.41 3.86 -12.39
N ARG A 41 19.44 3.11 -11.92
CA ARG A 41 18.03 3.28 -12.32
C ARG A 41 17.26 4.09 -11.29
N ARG A 42 16.38 4.95 -11.76
CA ARG A 42 15.40 5.62 -10.91
C ARG A 42 14.38 4.60 -10.42
N CYS A 43 14.00 4.75 -9.16
CA CYS A 43 13.08 3.86 -8.46
C CYS A 43 11.76 4.57 -8.16
N LEU A 44 10.71 4.20 -8.90
CA LEU A 44 9.34 4.59 -8.61
C LEU A 44 8.67 3.41 -7.88
N VAL A 45 8.23 3.63 -6.64
CA VAL A 45 7.53 2.63 -5.84
C VAL A 45 6.03 2.80 -6.02
N VAL A 46 5.32 1.72 -6.35
CA VAL A 46 3.85 1.70 -6.42
C VAL A 46 3.33 0.82 -5.29
N ALA A 47 2.54 1.38 -4.41
CA ALA A 47 1.97 0.71 -3.26
C ALA A 47 0.45 0.79 -3.27
N HIS A 48 -0.20 -0.29 -2.84
CA HIS A 48 -1.65 -0.39 -2.70
C HIS A 48 -2.01 -0.97 -1.34
N SER A 49 -2.99 -0.37 -0.67
CA SER A 49 -3.61 -0.89 0.55
C SER A 49 -2.57 -1.34 1.61
N GLY A 50 -2.60 -2.60 2.06
CA GLY A 50 -1.70 -3.14 3.09
C GLY A 50 -0.20 -3.01 2.80
N ALA A 51 0.21 -2.74 1.54
CA ALA A 51 1.59 -2.41 1.23
C ALA A 51 2.03 -1.03 1.79
N ASN A 52 1.11 -0.24 2.32
CA ASN A 52 1.43 1.08 2.87
C ASN A 52 2.41 0.99 4.06
N ALA A 53 2.22 0.05 4.96
CA ALA A 53 3.05 -0.11 6.14
C ALA A 53 4.53 -0.44 5.80
N PRO A 54 4.84 -1.49 5.03
CA PRO A 54 6.24 -1.80 4.70
C PRO A 54 6.88 -0.74 3.80
N VAL A 55 6.13 -0.10 2.89
CA VAL A 55 6.67 1.01 2.08
C VAL A 55 6.95 2.24 2.93
N SER A 56 6.08 2.58 3.90
CA SER A 56 6.33 3.69 4.83
C SER A 56 7.56 3.46 5.68
N LEU A 57 7.83 2.22 6.13
CA LEU A 57 9.06 1.87 6.83
C LEU A 57 10.30 2.07 5.95
N VAL A 58 10.23 1.73 4.66
CA VAL A 58 11.34 1.97 3.73
C VAL A 58 11.56 3.45 3.51
N LEU A 59 10.50 4.23 3.31
CA LEU A 59 10.59 5.69 3.18
C LEU A 59 11.17 6.36 4.44
N ASP A 60 10.86 5.83 5.61
CA ASP A 60 11.39 6.32 6.87
C ASP A 60 12.89 6.01 7.03
N ARG A 61 13.30 4.78 6.70
CA ARG A 61 14.67 4.30 6.87
C ARG A 61 15.61 4.78 5.78
N HIS A 62 15.11 4.79 4.54
CA HIS A 62 15.89 4.99 3.32
C HIS A 62 15.14 5.83 2.28
N PRO A 63 14.74 7.08 2.60
CA PRO A 63 14.03 7.94 1.64
C PRO A 63 14.85 8.18 0.37
N GLU A 64 16.18 8.13 0.46
CA GLU A 64 17.11 8.32 -0.66
C GLU A 64 17.07 7.21 -1.73
N LEU A 65 16.47 6.05 -1.42
CA LEU A 65 16.31 4.94 -2.37
C LEU A 65 15.08 5.10 -3.27
N VAL A 66 14.19 6.06 -2.96
CA VAL A 66 12.90 6.21 -3.64
C VAL A 66 12.83 7.57 -4.31
N ASP A 67 12.87 7.61 -5.63
CA ASP A 67 12.74 8.85 -6.39
C ASP A 67 11.30 9.39 -6.42
N GLN A 68 10.33 8.48 -6.30
CA GLN A 68 8.91 8.81 -6.25
C GLN A 68 8.11 7.64 -5.67
N VAL A 69 7.07 7.93 -4.91
CA VAL A 69 6.09 6.94 -4.46
C VAL A 69 4.72 7.23 -5.04
N VAL A 70 4.03 6.17 -5.46
CA VAL A 70 2.64 6.21 -5.95
C VAL A 70 1.78 5.36 -5.03
N TRP A 71 0.85 5.98 -4.37
CA TRP A 71 -0.15 5.30 -3.54
C TRP A 71 -1.42 5.09 -4.36
N VAL A 72 -1.80 3.85 -4.58
CA VAL A 72 -3.01 3.49 -5.31
C VAL A 72 -4.12 3.23 -4.30
N ASP A 73 -5.15 4.06 -4.32
CA ASP A 73 -6.28 4.06 -3.38
C ASP A 73 -5.85 3.84 -1.92
N SER A 74 -4.75 4.44 -1.55
CA SER A 74 -4.15 4.34 -0.23
C SER A 74 -3.27 5.57 0.04
N GLY A 75 -2.58 5.58 1.18
CA GLY A 75 -1.62 6.62 1.55
C GLY A 75 -0.56 6.06 2.49
N PRO A 76 0.39 6.88 2.93
CA PRO A 76 1.38 6.47 3.93
C PRO A 76 0.69 5.92 5.18
N ALA A 77 1.31 4.93 5.80
CA ALA A 77 0.82 4.41 7.07
C ALA A 77 0.94 5.47 8.17
N THR A 78 -0.09 5.58 8.99
CA THR A 78 -0.03 6.41 10.19
C THR A 78 0.74 5.68 11.29
N ALA A 79 1.62 6.39 11.98
CA ALA A 79 2.28 5.89 13.20
C ALA A 79 1.26 5.80 14.35
N ALA A 80 0.34 4.85 14.27
CA ALA A 80 -0.63 4.64 15.33
C ALA A 80 -0.34 3.29 16.01
N PRO A 81 -0.30 3.25 17.34
CA PRO A 81 -0.24 1.97 18.04
C PRO A 81 -1.50 1.16 17.68
N VAL A 82 -1.32 -0.12 17.41
CA VAL A 82 -2.45 -1.06 17.33
C VAL A 82 -3.25 -0.92 18.63
N THR A 83 -4.50 -0.50 18.52
CA THR A 83 -5.35 -0.36 19.71
C THR A 83 -5.55 -1.74 20.32
N ALA A 84 -5.14 -1.90 21.57
CA ALA A 84 -5.39 -3.12 22.34
C ALA A 84 -6.90 -3.41 22.34
N GLY A 85 -7.32 -4.45 21.62
CA GLY A 85 -8.74 -4.80 21.49
C GLY A 85 -9.11 -5.41 20.15
N ASP A 86 -8.23 -5.38 19.16
CA ASP A 86 -8.48 -6.07 17.90
C ASP A 86 -8.31 -7.58 18.10
N ALA A 87 -9.39 -8.33 17.83
CA ALA A 87 -9.42 -9.80 17.97
C ALA A 87 -8.42 -10.54 17.04
N THR A 88 -7.72 -9.80 16.18
CA THR A 88 -6.71 -10.34 15.27
C THR A 88 -5.32 -10.43 15.90
N VAL A 89 -5.05 -9.72 17.00
CA VAL A 89 -3.73 -9.62 17.65
C VAL A 89 -3.14 -10.96 18.05
N ASP A 90 -3.98 -11.92 18.43
CA ASP A 90 -3.53 -13.27 18.87
C ASP A 90 -3.55 -14.31 17.74
N ARG A 91 -3.89 -13.94 16.51
CA ARG A 91 -3.93 -14.90 15.40
C ARG A 91 -2.57 -14.97 14.72
N ALA A 92 -2.11 -16.21 14.46
CA ALA A 92 -0.92 -16.44 13.65
C ALA A 92 -1.09 -15.91 12.21
N GLU A 93 -2.33 -15.92 11.71
CA GLU A 93 -2.69 -15.49 10.37
C GLU A 93 -4.09 -14.84 10.34
N VAL A 94 -4.22 -13.82 9.51
CA VAL A 94 -5.47 -13.09 9.26
C VAL A 94 -5.98 -13.48 7.87
N PRO A 95 -7.04 -14.29 7.77
CA PRO A 95 -7.61 -14.69 6.49
C PRO A 95 -8.40 -13.55 5.85
N LEU A 96 -8.57 -13.59 4.52
CA LEU A 96 -9.49 -12.70 3.82
C LEU A 96 -10.91 -12.87 4.41
N PRO A 97 -11.55 -11.79 4.91
CA PRO A 97 -12.89 -11.88 5.48
C PRO A 97 -13.94 -12.22 4.40
N PRO A 98 -15.18 -12.54 4.79
CA PRO A 98 -16.33 -12.57 3.87
C PRO A 98 -16.42 -11.24 3.10
N PHE A 99 -16.86 -11.28 1.84
CA PHE A 99 -16.93 -10.06 1.02
C PHE A 99 -17.93 -9.03 1.56
N GLU A 100 -18.97 -9.48 2.24
CA GLU A 100 -19.92 -8.62 2.93
C GLU A 100 -19.21 -7.76 4.00
N THR A 101 -18.35 -8.39 4.79
CA THR A 101 -17.54 -7.70 5.81
C THR A 101 -16.44 -6.84 5.18
N LEU A 102 -15.82 -7.34 4.11
CA LEU A 102 -14.78 -6.59 3.39
C LEU A 102 -15.35 -5.32 2.76
N ALA A 103 -16.59 -5.38 2.24
CA ALA A 103 -17.28 -4.24 1.63
C ALA A 103 -17.60 -3.11 2.62
N GLU A 104 -17.64 -3.39 3.93
CA GLU A 104 -17.76 -2.37 4.98
C GLU A 104 -16.46 -1.59 5.18
N GLN A 105 -15.33 -2.17 4.79
CA GLN A 105 -13.99 -1.62 5.00
C GLN A 105 -13.40 -1.00 3.73
N ALA A 106 -13.72 -1.58 2.57
CA ALA A 106 -13.17 -1.16 1.28
C ALA A 106 -14.16 -1.43 0.14
N SER A 107 -14.30 -0.48 -0.79
CA SER A 107 -15.24 -0.58 -1.92
C SER A 107 -14.87 -1.74 -2.85
N LEU A 108 -15.83 -2.64 -3.11
CA LEU A 108 -15.74 -3.72 -4.10
C LEU A 108 -16.28 -3.29 -5.48
N GLU A 109 -16.55 -2.02 -5.70
CA GLU A 109 -17.09 -1.50 -6.96
C GLU A 109 -16.23 -1.93 -8.16
N GLY A 110 -16.88 -2.35 -9.23
CA GLY A 110 -16.21 -2.81 -10.46
C GLY A 110 -15.72 -4.26 -10.42
N LEU A 111 -15.91 -4.99 -9.31
CA LEU A 111 -15.61 -6.42 -9.23
C LEU A 111 -16.89 -7.24 -9.48
N ASP A 112 -16.90 -7.98 -10.59
CA ASP A 112 -17.97 -8.93 -10.88
C ASP A 112 -17.84 -10.23 -10.04
N PRO A 113 -18.87 -11.11 -10.02
CA PRO A 113 -18.81 -12.35 -9.25
C PRO A 113 -17.62 -13.27 -9.61
N ALA A 114 -17.24 -13.34 -10.88
CA ALA A 114 -16.11 -14.19 -11.31
C ALA A 114 -14.77 -13.62 -10.82
N MET A 115 -14.64 -12.29 -10.77
CA MET A 115 -13.49 -11.61 -10.18
C MET A 115 -13.42 -11.86 -8.67
N LEU A 116 -14.55 -11.79 -7.96
CA LEU A 116 -14.62 -12.09 -6.52
C LEU A 116 -14.26 -13.55 -6.22
N ASP A 117 -14.77 -14.51 -7.00
CA ASP A 117 -14.40 -15.92 -6.87
C ASP A 117 -12.89 -16.13 -7.09
N ARG A 118 -12.33 -15.48 -8.10
CA ARG A 118 -10.89 -15.51 -8.36
C ARG A 118 -10.10 -14.86 -7.23
N PHE A 119 -10.56 -13.74 -6.69
CA PHE A 119 -9.94 -13.08 -5.55
C PHE A 119 -9.89 -14.05 -4.35
N ARG A 120 -11.03 -14.64 -3.99
CA ARG A 120 -11.14 -15.61 -2.89
C ARG A 120 -10.20 -16.80 -3.08
N SER A 121 -10.16 -17.36 -4.29
CA SER A 121 -9.35 -18.54 -4.58
C SER A 121 -7.84 -18.29 -4.54
N ARG A 122 -7.41 -17.03 -4.69
CA ARG A 122 -5.98 -16.64 -4.73
C ARG A 122 -5.52 -15.92 -3.48
N ALA A 123 -6.43 -15.54 -2.62
CA ALA A 123 -6.10 -14.86 -1.38
C ALA A 123 -5.24 -15.76 -0.48
N VAL A 124 -4.16 -15.19 0.01
CA VAL A 124 -3.27 -15.80 1.01
C VAL A 124 -3.53 -15.09 2.33
N PRO A 125 -3.75 -15.81 3.44
CA PRO A 125 -3.89 -15.18 4.74
C PRO A 125 -2.65 -14.35 5.09
N GLU A 126 -2.85 -13.16 5.62
CA GLU A 126 -1.75 -12.30 6.05
C GLU A 126 -1.15 -12.79 7.37
N PRO A 127 0.18 -12.80 7.56
CA PRO A 127 0.78 -13.12 8.85
C PRO A 127 0.28 -12.17 9.94
N GLY A 128 -0.06 -12.70 11.11
CA GLY A 128 -0.51 -11.87 12.22
C GLY A 128 0.55 -10.87 12.69
N LEU A 129 1.84 -11.21 12.56
CA LEU A 129 2.95 -10.31 12.85
C LEU A 129 3.04 -9.15 11.84
N VAL A 130 2.60 -9.32 10.61
CA VAL A 130 2.51 -8.23 9.63
C VAL A 130 1.28 -7.35 9.93
N ALA A 131 0.12 -7.99 10.10
CA ALA A 131 -1.14 -7.29 10.29
C ALA A 131 -1.20 -6.44 11.59
N ASN A 132 -0.47 -6.86 12.64
CA ASN A 132 -0.57 -6.27 13.98
C ASN A 132 0.71 -5.58 14.46
N GLN A 133 1.80 -5.61 13.70
CA GLN A 133 3.03 -4.94 14.08
C GLN A 133 2.83 -3.42 14.02
N PRO A 134 3.12 -2.68 15.11
CA PRO A 134 3.04 -1.23 15.08
C PRO A 134 4.10 -0.64 14.13
N VAL A 135 3.71 0.42 13.42
CA VAL A 135 4.60 1.16 12.51
C VAL A 135 5.15 2.36 13.26
N PHE A 136 6.48 2.41 13.44
CA PHE A 136 7.18 3.56 14.02
C PHE A 136 7.91 4.31 12.91
N LEU A 137 7.65 5.62 12.78
CA LEU A 137 8.17 6.48 11.73
C LEU A 137 8.73 7.75 12.40
N ASP A 138 10.03 7.90 12.33
CA ASP A 138 10.75 8.97 13.06
C ASP A 138 11.50 9.93 12.12
N ASN A 139 11.63 9.61 10.83
CA ASN A 139 12.41 10.40 9.88
C ASN A 139 11.50 11.25 8.97
N ASP A 140 11.40 12.53 9.24
CA ASP A 140 10.57 13.47 8.47
C ASP A 140 11.03 13.67 7.02
N GLN A 141 12.24 13.22 6.64
CA GLN A 141 12.69 13.27 5.25
C GLN A 141 11.78 12.45 4.31
N ARG A 142 11.06 11.46 4.82
CA ARG A 142 10.04 10.70 4.07
C ARG A 142 8.98 11.60 3.44
N PHE A 143 8.66 12.74 4.06
CA PHE A 143 7.66 13.67 3.54
C PHE A 143 8.13 14.50 2.35
N ALA A 144 9.45 14.57 2.13
CA ALA A 144 10.02 15.27 0.99
C ALA A 144 10.07 14.42 -0.29
N VAL A 145 9.86 13.09 -0.18
CA VAL A 145 9.82 12.20 -1.34
C VAL A 145 8.61 12.55 -2.22
N PRO A 146 8.82 12.84 -3.51
CA PRO A 146 7.73 13.13 -4.44
C PRO A 146 6.65 12.04 -4.40
N THR A 147 5.42 12.43 -4.18
CA THR A 147 4.31 11.53 -3.90
C THR A 147 3.17 11.75 -4.87
N THR A 148 2.65 10.65 -5.41
CA THR A 148 1.41 10.65 -6.19
C THR A 148 0.35 9.83 -5.47
N LEU A 149 -0.86 10.38 -5.38
CA LEU A 149 -2.03 9.65 -4.89
C LEU A 149 -2.98 9.39 -6.05
N ILE A 150 -3.27 8.13 -6.35
CA ILE A 150 -4.30 7.72 -7.30
C ILE A 150 -5.57 7.45 -6.49
N CYS A 151 -6.53 8.35 -6.60
CA CYS A 151 -7.81 8.33 -5.91
C CYS A 151 -8.80 7.45 -6.67
N CYS A 152 -9.25 6.35 -6.07
CA CYS A 152 -10.18 5.40 -6.70
C CYS A 152 -11.52 5.39 -5.99
N SER A 153 -11.58 4.83 -4.77
CA SER A 153 -12.81 4.70 -3.98
C SER A 153 -13.20 5.99 -3.26
N ILE A 154 -12.22 6.85 -2.98
CA ILE A 154 -12.43 8.17 -2.39
C ILE A 154 -11.95 9.21 -3.42
N PRO A 155 -12.83 10.10 -3.93
CA PRO A 155 -12.44 11.18 -4.82
C PRO A 155 -11.43 12.13 -4.17
N SER A 156 -10.52 12.71 -4.96
CA SER A 156 -9.47 13.61 -4.46
C SER A 156 -10.05 14.82 -3.72
N GLU A 157 -11.19 15.36 -4.16
CA GLU A 157 -11.87 16.45 -3.47
C GLU A 157 -12.25 16.06 -2.04
N GLN A 158 -12.83 14.87 -1.86
CA GLN A 158 -13.20 14.36 -0.54
C GLN A 158 -11.96 14.07 0.31
N LEU A 159 -10.92 13.49 -0.28
CA LEU A 159 -9.64 13.28 0.39
C LEU A 159 -9.09 14.60 0.93
N LEU A 160 -9.03 15.64 0.10
CA LEU A 160 -8.54 16.96 0.51
C LEU A 160 -9.40 17.61 1.60
N GLN A 161 -10.73 17.39 1.59
CA GLN A 161 -11.61 17.84 2.66
C GLN A 161 -11.29 17.14 3.98
N LEU A 162 -11.05 15.83 3.96
CA LEU A 162 -10.69 15.04 5.14
C LEU A 162 -9.30 15.43 5.67
N VAL A 163 -8.32 15.66 4.80
CA VAL A 163 -7.00 16.21 5.17
C VAL A 163 -7.15 17.56 5.88
N LYS A 164 -7.92 18.46 5.28
CA LYS A 164 -8.16 19.81 5.85
C LYS A 164 -8.90 19.75 7.19
N ALA A 165 -9.78 18.78 7.36
CA ALA A 165 -10.51 18.55 8.60
C ALA A 165 -9.65 17.89 9.71
N GLY A 166 -8.41 17.53 9.41
CA GLY A 166 -7.51 16.85 10.36
C GLY A 166 -7.94 15.41 10.65
N HIS A 167 -8.56 14.73 9.69
CA HIS A 167 -9.00 13.35 9.90
C HIS A 167 -7.78 12.44 10.16
N PRO A 168 -7.77 11.63 11.24
CA PRO A 168 -6.58 10.86 11.65
C PRO A 168 -6.01 9.95 10.57
N MET A 169 -6.86 9.32 9.74
CA MET A 169 -6.44 8.46 8.62
C MET A 169 -5.54 9.16 7.61
N PHE A 170 -5.65 10.48 7.48
CA PHE A 170 -4.90 11.29 6.51
C PHE A 170 -3.84 12.17 7.16
N ALA A 171 -3.50 11.92 8.43
CA ALA A 171 -2.52 12.73 9.17
C ALA A 171 -1.16 12.75 8.48
N GLU A 172 -0.68 11.62 7.96
CA GLU A 172 0.57 11.54 7.21
C GLU A 172 0.47 12.22 5.83
N VAL A 173 -0.68 12.10 5.15
CA VAL A 173 -0.92 12.78 3.88
C VAL A 173 -0.84 14.31 4.04
N ALA A 174 -1.29 14.82 5.18
CA ALA A 174 -1.25 16.26 5.50
C ALA A 174 0.19 16.81 5.63
N GLN A 175 1.19 15.95 5.85
CA GLN A 175 2.60 16.33 6.01
C GLN A 175 3.39 16.27 4.69
N LEU A 176 2.86 15.63 3.65
CA LEU A 176 3.55 15.46 2.37
C LEU A 176 3.82 16.83 1.71
N GLN A 177 5.05 17.04 1.23
CA GLN A 177 5.51 18.32 0.69
C GLN A 177 5.27 18.46 -0.82
N GLN A 178 5.34 17.36 -1.55
CA GLN A 178 5.21 17.34 -3.02
C GLN A 178 4.18 16.28 -3.40
N VAL A 179 2.93 16.70 -3.59
CA VAL A 179 1.81 15.79 -3.86
C VAL A 179 1.18 16.08 -5.21
N THR A 180 1.03 15.05 -6.01
CA THR A 180 0.21 15.05 -7.24
C THR A 180 -0.98 14.12 -7.05
N LEU A 181 -2.16 14.55 -7.47
CA LEU A 181 -3.39 13.77 -7.38
C LEU A 181 -3.86 13.35 -8.77
N PHE A 182 -4.26 12.10 -8.90
CA PHE A 182 -4.93 11.57 -10.09
C PHE A 182 -6.24 10.89 -9.71
N GLU A 183 -7.22 10.99 -10.57
CA GLU A 183 -8.51 10.31 -10.43
C GLU A 183 -8.55 9.05 -11.29
N LEU A 184 -8.93 7.94 -10.67
CA LEU A 184 -9.27 6.69 -11.35
C LEU A 184 -10.54 6.11 -10.69
N PRO A 185 -11.72 6.70 -10.90
CA PRO A 185 -12.95 6.36 -10.18
C PRO A 185 -13.31 4.88 -10.38
N THR A 186 -13.22 4.09 -9.30
CA THR A 186 -13.57 2.68 -9.22
C THR A 186 -13.50 2.25 -7.74
N GLY A 187 -13.71 0.96 -7.46
CA GLY A 187 -13.47 0.40 -6.11
C GLY A 187 -11.99 0.32 -5.73
N HIS A 188 -11.77 -0.21 -4.53
CA HIS A 188 -10.43 -0.29 -3.89
C HIS A 188 -9.40 -1.13 -4.66
N TRP A 189 -9.82 -1.96 -5.61
CA TRP A 189 -8.92 -2.84 -6.38
C TRP A 189 -8.89 -2.47 -7.87
N PRO A 190 -8.31 -1.30 -8.26
CA PRO A 190 -8.26 -0.87 -9.66
C PRO A 190 -7.46 -1.82 -10.57
N MET A 191 -6.51 -2.59 -10.01
CA MET A 191 -5.76 -3.62 -10.75
C MET A 191 -6.65 -4.77 -11.23
N TRP A 192 -7.87 -4.91 -10.70
CA TRP A 192 -8.87 -5.88 -11.12
C TRP A 192 -9.98 -5.24 -11.94
N SER A 193 -10.52 -4.11 -11.47
CA SER A 193 -11.68 -3.44 -12.09
C SER A 193 -11.29 -2.60 -13.32
N ARG A 194 -10.13 -1.96 -13.32
CA ARG A 194 -9.64 -1.06 -14.37
C ARG A 194 -8.15 -1.25 -14.66
N PRO A 195 -7.68 -2.47 -14.99
CA PRO A 195 -6.23 -2.77 -15.09
C PRO A 195 -5.52 -1.98 -16.18
N ASN A 196 -6.16 -1.75 -17.34
CA ASN A 196 -5.56 -1.02 -18.44
C ASN A 196 -5.42 0.48 -18.12
N ASP A 197 -6.46 1.08 -17.56
CA ASP A 197 -6.43 2.50 -17.18
C ASP A 197 -5.38 2.76 -16.08
N LEU A 198 -5.29 1.87 -15.11
CA LEU A 198 -4.24 1.94 -14.08
C LEU A 198 -2.85 1.83 -14.69
N ALA A 199 -2.64 0.90 -15.64
CA ALA A 199 -1.36 0.73 -16.29
C ALA A 199 -0.96 1.95 -17.13
N GLU A 200 -1.89 2.54 -17.89
CA GLU A 200 -1.65 3.76 -18.67
C GLU A 200 -1.31 4.95 -17.76
N LEU A 201 -2.03 5.08 -16.64
CA LEU A 201 -1.77 6.12 -15.67
C LEU A 201 -0.38 5.97 -15.02
N LEU A 202 -0.01 4.76 -14.61
CA LEU A 202 1.33 4.47 -14.05
C LEU A 202 2.45 4.74 -15.07
N ILE A 203 2.25 4.44 -16.35
CA ILE A 203 3.20 4.78 -17.41
C ILE A 203 3.33 6.30 -17.53
N THR A 204 2.22 7.03 -17.53
CA THR A 204 2.22 8.49 -17.58
C THR A 204 3.00 9.10 -16.42
N ILE A 205 2.74 8.63 -15.19
CA ILE A 205 3.44 9.09 -13.98
C ILE A 205 4.95 8.79 -14.09
N ALA A 206 5.32 7.60 -14.56
CA ALA A 206 6.72 7.20 -14.65
C ALA A 206 7.51 7.97 -15.73
N THR A 207 6.83 8.52 -16.75
CA THR A 207 7.46 9.24 -17.86
C THR A 207 7.45 10.77 -17.71
N HIS A 208 6.60 11.30 -16.82
CA HIS A 208 6.49 12.73 -16.54
C HIS A 208 6.62 12.98 -15.02
N PRO A 209 7.83 12.80 -14.49
CA PRO A 209 8.08 12.91 -13.04
C PRO A 209 8.00 14.35 -12.53
#